data_c56b2afd2400f7b2ea59be1263d5cd5d
#
_entry.id   c56b2afd2400f7b2ea59be1263d5cd5d
#
_cell.length_a   1.000
_cell.length_b   1.000
_cell.length_c   1.000
_cell.angle_alpha   90.00
_cell.angle_beta   90.00
_cell.angle_gamma   90.00
#
_symmetry.space_group_name_H-M   'P 1'
#
loop_
_entity.id
_entity.type
_entity.pdbx_description
1 polymer ?
#
loop_
_entity_poly.entity_id
_entity_poly.type
_entity_poly.pdbx_seq_one_letter_code
_entity_poly.pdbx_strand_id
1 'polypeptide(L)'
;MLLLSSCASLNVPREPSQALPASDSAFGRSIQAQAAPYGGQSGFRLLSNSTEAFTARAELIRHAQSSLDLQYYIVHDGVSTRMLVEELLKAADRGVRVRILLDDTTSDGLDQIIATLAAHPQIHIRLFNPLHLGRSTGVTRAAGRLFNLSLQHRRMHNKLWLADNSAAIVGGRN
;
A
#
# COMPACT_ATOMS: atom_id res chain seq x y z
N MET A 1 15.40 13.36 41.12
CA MET A 1 14.51 12.47 40.35
C MET A 1 13.87 13.29 39.23
N LEU A 2 14.50 13.32 38.05
CA LEU A 2 14.00 14.09 36.92
C LEU A 2 13.03 13.19 36.14
N LEU A 3 11.76 13.52 36.15
CA LEU A 3 10.74 12.96 35.28
C LEU A 3 10.89 13.63 33.90
N LEU A 4 11.54 12.96 32.96
CA LEU A 4 11.53 13.34 31.56
C LEU A 4 10.18 12.94 30.97
N SER A 5 9.21 13.84 30.99
CA SER A 5 7.98 13.71 30.22
C SER A 5 8.28 13.97 28.75
N SER A 6 8.75 12.95 28.04
CA SER A 6 8.89 12.98 26.58
C SER A 6 7.56 12.60 25.93
N CYS A 7 6.60 13.51 25.96
CA CYS A 7 5.46 13.49 25.04
C CYS A 7 5.86 14.24 23.76
N ALA A 8 6.86 13.74 23.04
CA ALA A 8 7.14 14.20 21.70
C ALA A 8 6.08 13.59 20.76
N SER A 9 4.98 14.30 20.54
CA SER A 9 4.17 14.04 19.36
C SER A 9 5.05 14.34 18.15
N LEU A 10 5.41 13.32 17.39
CA LEU A 10 6.06 13.49 16.10
C LEU A 10 5.07 14.21 15.18
N ASN A 11 5.12 15.54 15.22
CA ASN A 11 4.35 16.39 14.33
C ASN A 11 5.07 16.41 12.97
N VAL A 12 5.05 15.26 12.27
CA VAL A 12 5.60 15.17 10.93
C VAL A 12 4.67 15.93 10.00
N PRO A 13 5.17 16.95 9.26
CA PRO A 13 4.36 17.66 8.28
C PRO A 13 3.74 16.63 7.31
N ARG A 14 2.43 16.61 7.23
CA ARG A 14 1.72 15.73 6.30
C ARG A 14 1.53 16.49 4.99
N GLU A 15 2.32 16.17 4.00
CA GLU A 15 2.06 16.67 2.67
C GLU A 15 0.72 16.14 2.17
N PRO A 16 -0.15 17.01 1.62
CA PRO A 16 -1.42 16.57 1.06
C PRO A 16 -1.16 15.64 -0.13
N SER A 17 -1.87 14.51 -0.14
CA SER A 17 -1.82 13.57 -1.26
C SER A 17 -2.95 13.90 -2.23
N GLN A 18 -2.59 14.09 -3.49
CA GLN A 18 -3.55 14.34 -4.56
C GLN A 18 -3.68 13.10 -5.46
N ALA A 19 -4.90 12.78 -5.86
CA ALA A 19 -5.14 11.80 -6.90
C ALA A 19 -4.66 12.36 -8.24
N LEU A 20 -4.01 11.51 -9.06
CA LEU A 20 -3.82 11.84 -10.45
C LEU A 20 -5.16 11.74 -11.19
N PRO A 21 -5.39 12.54 -12.25
CA PRO A 21 -6.55 12.32 -13.12
C PRO A 21 -6.50 10.90 -13.72
N ALA A 22 -7.63 10.42 -14.24
CA ALA A 22 -7.66 9.18 -15.01
C ALA A 22 -6.63 9.29 -16.13
N SER A 23 -5.78 8.26 -16.23
CA SER A 23 -4.58 8.35 -17.06
C SER A 23 -4.91 8.27 -18.56
N ASP A 24 -4.31 9.15 -19.35
CA ASP A 24 -4.20 9.03 -20.82
C ASP A 24 -3.20 7.96 -21.25
N SER A 25 -2.79 7.06 -20.36
CA SER A 25 -1.95 5.92 -20.68
C SER A 25 -2.64 4.98 -21.65
N ALA A 26 -1.88 4.18 -22.39
CA ALA A 26 -2.44 3.15 -23.27
C ALA A 26 -3.32 2.16 -22.47
N PHE A 27 -2.92 1.84 -21.24
CA PHE A 27 -3.71 1.03 -20.32
C PHE A 27 -5.02 1.71 -19.95
N GLY A 28 -4.99 2.98 -19.53
CA GLY A 28 -6.19 3.74 -19.19
C GLY A 28 -7.16 3.86 -20.37
N ARG A 29 -6.66 4.18 -21.58
CA ARG A 29 -7.49 4.21 -22.79
C ARG A 29 -8.12 2.86 -23.12
N SER A 30 -7.39 1.76 -22.94
CA SER A 30 -7.92 0.40 -23.16
C SER A 30 -9.08 0.10 -22.22
N ILE A 31 -8.97 0.45 -20.94
CA ILE A 31 -10.06 0.29 -19.95
C ILE A 31 -11.26 1.17 -20.31
N GLN A 32 -11.02 2.42 -20.68
CA GLN A 32 -12.10 3.33 -21.09
C GLN A 32 -12.83 2.83 -22.37
N ALA A 33 -12.09 2.32 -23.34
CA ALA A 33 -12.68 1.75 -24.57
C ALA A 33 -13.58 0.53 -24.26
N GLN A 34 -13.16 -0.32 -23.30
CA GLN A 34 -13.95 -1.46 -22.86
C GLN A 34 -15.21 -1.02 -22.09
N ALA A 35 -15.16 0.07 -21.35
CA ALA A 35 -16.26 0.59 -20.56
C ALA A 35 -17.25 1.44 -21.41
N ALA A 36 -16.80 2.02 -22.52
CA ALA A 36 -17.57 2.95 -23.35
C ALA A 36 -18.97 2.42 -23.79
N PRO A 37 -19.13 1.13 -24.20
CA PRO A 37 -20.44 0.60 -24.59
C PRO A 37 -21.47 0.55 -23.46
N TYR A 38 -21.04 0.69 -22.19
CA TYR A 38 -21.87 0.50 -21.00
C TYR A 38 -22.33 1.82 -20.37
N GLY A 39 -22.20 2.94 -21.06
CA GLY A 39 -22.84 4.21 -20.66
C GLY A 39 -22.43 4.73 -19.28
N GLY A 40 -21.15 4.60 -18.90
CA GLY A 40 -20.64 5.07 -17.61
C GLY A 40 -20.83 4.08 -16.44
N GLN A 41 -21.30 2.87 -16.73
CA GLN A 41 -21.35 1.80 -15.73
C GLN A 41 -19.95 1.25 -15.43
N SER A 42 -19.75 0.76 -14.22
CA SER A 42 -18.52 0.09 -13.81
C SER A 42 -18.56 -1.38 -14.15
N GLY A 43 -17.49 -1.90 -14.75
CA GLY A 43 -17.31 -3.34 -14.99
C GLY A 43 -16.70 -4.04 -13.78
N PHE A 44 -17.18 -5.23 -13.45
CA PHE A 44 -16.64 -6.06 -12.38
C PHE A 44 -16.33 -7.47 -12.87
N ARG A 45 -15.19 -8.00 -12.42
CA ARG A 45 -14.79 -9.39 -12.64
C ARG A 45 -14.45 -10.03 -11.30
N LEU A 46 -15.01 -11.21 -11.03
CA LEU A 46 -14.66 -11.98 -9.85
C LEU A 46 -13.33 -12.71 -10.07
N LEU A 47 -12.38 -12.53 -9.15
CA LEU A 47 -11.13 -13.28 -9.07
C LEU A 47 -11.31 -14.40 -8.03
N SER A 48 -11.72 -15.57 -8.46
CA SER A 48 -12.22 -16.65 -7.59
C SER A 48 -11.13 -17.44 -6.88
N ASN A 49 -9.95 -17.56 -7.46
CA ASN A 49 -8.86 -18.35 -6.90
C ASN A 49 -7.58 -17.53 -6.64
N SER A 50 -6.64 -18.10 -5.88
CA SER A 50 -5.42 -17.41 -5.45
C SER A 50 -4.46 -17.10 -6.59
N THR A 51 -4.32 -18.03 -7.54
CA THR A 51 -3.43 -17.89 -8.69
C THR A 51 -3.92 -16.77 -9.60
N GLU A 52 -5.21 -16.77 -9.90
CA GLU A 52 -5.83 -15.70 -10.70
C GLU A 52 -5.67 -14.33 -10.02
N ALA A 53 -5.93 -14.27 -8.70
CA ALA A 53 -5.79 -13.04 -7.94
C ALA A 53 -4.34 -12.53 -7.87
N PHE A 54 -3.34 -13.43 -7.81
CA PHE A 54 -1.93 -13.08 -7.86
C PHE A 54 -1.53 -12.59 -9.26
N THR A 55 -1.88 -13.36 -10.30
CA THR A 55 -1.58 -13.01 -11.69
C THR A 55 -2.19 -11.66 -12.06
N ALA A 56 -3.45 -11.42 -11.68
CA ALA A 56 -4.11 -10.14 -11.96
C ALA A 56 -3.38 -8.95 -11.31
N ARG A 57 -2.83 -9.11 -10.08
CA ARG A 57 -2.01 -8.05 -9.46
C ARG A 57 -0.70 -7.83 -10.21
N ALA A 58 -0.01 -8.91 -10.56
CA ALA A 58 1.24 -8.81 -11.32
C ALA A 58 1.03 -8.13 -12.69
N GLU A 59 -0.03 -8.51 -13.42
CA GLU A 59 -0.38 -7.87 -14.68
C GLU A 59 -0.78 -6.40 -14.51
N LEU A 60 -1.53 -6.07 -13.45
CA LEU A 60 -1.88 -4.69 -13.14
C LEU A 60 -0.62 -3.81 -12.95
N ILE A 61 0.39 -4.33 -12.23
CA ILE A 61 1.67 -3.64 -12.02
C ILE A 61 2.42 -3.47 -13.34
N ARG A 62 2.48 -4.52 -14.16
CA ARG A 62 3.21 -4.52 -15.44
C ARG A 62 2.61 -3.54 -16.44
N HIS A 63 1.29 -3.42 -16.46
CA HIS A 63 0.57 -2.55 -17.38
C HIS A 63 0.44 -1.09 -16.90
N ALA A 64 0.64 -0.82 -15.61
CA ALA A 64 0.64 0.54 -15.10
C ALA A 64 1.73 1.40 -15.76
N GLN A 65 1.36 2.62 -16.18
CA GLN A 65 2.22 3.57 -16.87
C GLN A 65 2.38 4.90 -16.13
N SER A 66 1.43 5.25 -15.25
CA SER A 66 1.43 6.53 -14.55
C SER A 66 1.47 6.39 -13.03
N SER A 67 0.62 5.54 -12.47
CA SER A 67 0.52 5.40 -11.02
C SER A 67 0.03 4.03 -10.55
N LEU A 68 0.52 3.66 -9.38
CA LEU A 68 0.06 2.52 -8.60
C LEU A 68 -0.25 2.98 -7.18
N ASP A 69 -1.47 2.81 -6.73
CA ASP A 69 -1.91 3.12 -5.37
C ASP A 69 -2.36 1.84 -4.66
N LEU A 70 -1.65 1.50 -3.59
CA LEU A 70 -1.85 0.26 -2.84
C LEU A 70 -2.26 0.53 -1.41
N GLN A 71 -3.22 -0.24 -0.91
CA GLN A 71 -3.59 -0.25 0.51
C GLN A 71 -3.58 -1.70 1.01
N TYR A 72 -2.84 -1.94 2.10
CA TYR A 72 -2.71 -3.27 2.69
C TYR A 72 -2.85 -3.24 4.20
N TYR A 73 -3.62 -4.18 4.71
CA TYR A 73 -3.77 -4.42 6.14
C TYR A 73 -2.65 -5.31 6.66
N ILE A 74 -2.40 -6.43 6.00
CA ILE A 74 -1.38 -7.41 6.40
C ILE A 74 -0.44 -7.65 5.22
N VAL A 75 0.86 -7.57 5.50
CA VAL A 75 1.92 -7.99 4.58
C VAL A 75 2.78 -9.01 5.31
N HIS A 76 2.94 -10.19 4.73
CA HIS A 76 3.85 -11.22 5.24
C HIS A 76 5.04 -11.37 4.30
N ASP A 77 6.20 -11.65 4.87
CA ASP A 77 7.36 -12.06 4.07
C ASP A 77 7.09 -13.47 3.49
N GLY A 78 7.06 -13.54 2.17
CA GLY A 78 6.80 -14.78 1.44
C GLY A 78 7.13 -14.63 -0.05
N VAL A 79 7.18 -15.74 -0.77
CA VAL A 79 7.55 -15.77 -2.18
C VAL A 79 6.68 -14.84 -3.02
N SER A 80 5.35 -14.91 -2.84
CA SER A 80 4.40 -14.06 -3.58
C SER A 80 4.60 -12.57 -3.30
N THR A 81 4.85 -12.20 -2.03
CA THR A 81 5.13 -10.82 -1.65
C THR A 81 6.41 -10.31 -2.30
N ARG A 82 7.48 -11.11 -2.26
CA ARG A 82 8.77 -10.74 -2.87
C ARG A 82 8.66 -10.57 -4.38
N MET A 83 7.92 -11.45 -5.07
CA MET A 83 7.67 -11.33 -6.50
C MET A 83 6.90 -10.05 -6.85
N LEU A 84 5.84 -9.72 -6.10
CA LEU A 84 5.09 -8.48 -6.34
C LEU A 84 5.92 -7.23 -6.01
N VAL A 85 6.75 -7.27 -4.97
CA VAL A 85 7.71 -6.19 -4.64
C VAL A 85 8.69 -5.97 -5.78
N GLU A 86 9.23 -7.03 -6.36
CA GLU A 86 10.12 -6.94 -7.54
C GLU A 86 9.40 -6.29 -8.73
N GLU A 87 8.16 -6.68 -9.02
CA GLU A 87 7.38 -6.04 -10.09
C GLU A 87 7.09 -4.55 -9.79
N LEU A 88 6.85 -4.19 -8.51
CA LEU A 88 6.67 -2.79 -8.10
C LEU A 88 7.95 -1.97 -8.30
N LEU A 89 9.13 -2.53 -7.99
CA LEU A 89 10.41 -1.88 -8.26
C LEU A 89 10.60 -1.66 -9.77
N LYS A 90 10.35 -2.70 -10.59
CA LYS A 90 10.41 -2.56 -12.06
C LYS A 90 9.44 -1.50 -12.58
N ALA A 91 8.25 -1.37 -12.00
CA ALA A 91 7.31 -0.31 -12.37
C ALA A 91 7.84 1.07 -11.98
N ALA A 92 8.40 1.21 -10.78
CA ALA A 92 9.02 2.44 -10.31
C ALA A 92 10.22 2.85 -11.17
N ASP A 93 11.08 1.89 -11.58
CA ASP A 93 12.18 2.10 -12.53
C ASP A 93 11.70 2.63 -13.89
N ARG A 94 10.50 2.23 -14.33
CA ARG A 94 9.85 2.79 -15.53
C ARG A 94 9.29 4.19 -15.34
N GLY A 95 9.36 4.75 -14.12
CA GLY A 95 8.85 6.09 -13.79
C GLY A 95 7.40 6.09 -13.26
N VAL A 96 6.81 4.91 -13.02
CA VAL A 96 5.47 4.81 -12.42
C VAL A 96 5.52 5.28 -10.97
N ARG A 97 4.65 6.22 -10.60
CA ARG A 97 4.53 6.67 -9.20
C ARG A 97 3.82 5.60 -8.36
N VAL A 98 4.52 5.03 -7.40
CA VAL A 98 3.99 4.01 -6.49
C VAL A 98 3.71 4.60 -5.12
N ARG A 99 2.47 4.52 -4.64
CA ARG A 99 2.09 4.90 -3.26
C ARG A 99 1.54 3.69 -2.53
N ILE A 100 2.08 3.44 -1.34
CA ILE A 100 1.69 2.30 -0.52
C ILE A 100 1.27 2.80 0.85
N LEU A 101 0.05 2.48 1.27
CA LEU A 101 -0.44 2.70 2.62
C LEU A 101 -0.53 1.35 3.33
N LEU A 102 0.26 1.18 4.40
CA LEU A 102 0.33 -0.06 5.19
C LEU A 102 -0.21 0.19 6.60
N ASP A 103 -0.97 -0.76 7.13
CA ASP A 103 -1.28 -0.78 8.57
C ASP A 103 -0.05 -1.26 9.35
N ASP A 104 0.33 -0.53 10.41
CA ASP A 104 1.56 -0.80 11.16
C ASP A 104 1.50 -2.03 12.07
N THR A 105 0.31 -2.59 12.31
CA THR A 105 0.15 -3.69 13.29
C THR A 105 0.82 -4.98 12.87
N THR A 106 0.91 -5.22 11.59
CA THR A 106 1.32 -6.50 11.00
C THR A 106 2.58 -6.39 10.15
N SER A 107 3.28 -5.25 10.22
CA SER A 107 4.55 -5.02 9.54
C SER A 107 5.78 -5.44 10.36
N ASP A 108 5.60 -6.31 11.36
CA ASP A 108 6.67 -6.81 12.20
C ASP A 108 7.76 -7.50 11.38
N GLY A 109 9.00 -7.03 11.50
CA GLY A 109 10.15 -7.57 10.76
C GLY A 109 10.32 -7.07 9.34
N LEU A 110 9.40 -6.24 8.82
CA LEU A 110 9.46 -5.71 7.45
C LEU A 110 10.10 -4.32 7.36
N ASP A 111 10.53 -3.73 8.48
CA ASP A 111 11.05 -2.35 8.52
C ASP A 111 12.19 -2.12 7.52
N GLN A 112 13.08 -3.10 7.35
CA GLN A 112 14.19 -3.01 6.40
C GLN A 112 13.72 -3.07 4.94
N ILE A 113 12.77 -3.95 4.63
CA ILE A 113 12.19 -4.05 3.28
C ILE A 113 11.43 -2.76 2.95
N ILE A 114 10.64 -2.25 3.89
CA ILE A 114 9.91 -0.99 3.75
C ILE A 114 10.87 0.18 3.53
N ALA A 115 11.96 0.26 4.31
CA ALA A 115 12.98 1.30 4.16
C ALA A 115 13.71 1.21 2.81
N THR A 116 14.04 0.00 2.37
CA THR A 116 14.68 -0.22 1.06
C THR A 116 13.77 0.21 -0.09
N LEU A 117 12.49 -0.16 -0.04
CA LEU A 117 11.50 0.29 -1.02
C LEU A 117 11.32 1.81 -1.00
N ALA A 118 11.21 2.40 0.19
CA ALA A 118 11.03 3.84 0.36
C ALA A 118 12.28 4.67 -0.05
N ALA A 119 13.42 4.05 -0.22
CA ALA A 119 14.62 4.71 -0.77
C ALA A 119 14.50 4.98 -2.29
N HIS A 120 13.59 4.31 -2.99
CA HIS A 120 13.36 4.56 -4.41
C HIS A 120 12.57 5.87 -4.61
N PRO A 121 13.00 6.80 -5.49
CA PRO A 121 12.39 8.13 -5.64
C PRO A 121 10.92 8.11 -6.08
N GLN A 122 10.48 7.06 -6.77
CA GLN A 122 9.10 6.91 -7.22
C GLN A 122 8.20 6.12 -6.24
N ILE A 123 8.76 5.62 -5.12
CA ILE A 123 7.99 4.81 -4.15
C ILE A 123 7.77 5.61 -2.87
N HIS A 124 6.52 5.87 -2.55
CA HIS A 124 6.10 6.60 -1.35
C HIS A 124 5.31 5.69 -0.43
N ILE A 125 5.86 5.40 0.76
CA ILE A 125 5.22 4.53 1.75
C ILE A 125 4.74 5.36 2.93
N ARG A 126 3.50 5.13 3.35
CA ARG A 126 2.94 5.69 4.59
C ARG A 126 2.42 4.56 5.47
N LEU A 127 2.64 4.71 6.77
CA LEU A 127 2.11 3.80 7.77
C LEU A 127 0.83 4.39 8.37
N PHE A 128 -0.22 3.59 8.41
CA PHE A 128 -1.46 3.93 9.09
C PHE A 128 -1.35 3.54 10.57
N ASN A 129 -1.68 4.45 11.47
CA ASN A 129 -1.60 4.29 12.92
C ASN A 129 -0.26 3.70 13.40
N PRO A 130 0.89 4.34 13.07
CA PRO A 130 2.19 3.83 13.47
C PRO A 130 2.33 3.80 14.99
N LEU A 131 2.91 2.73 15.51
CA LEU A 131 3.30 2.64 16.91
C LEU A 131 4.50 3.58 17.13
N HIS A 132 4.29 4.64 17.92
CA HIS A 132 5.33 5.64 18.19
C HIS A 132 6.42 5.14 19.16
N LEU A 133 6.10 4.13 19.98
CA LEU A 133 7.00 3.56 20.99
C LEU A 133 7.20 2.07 20.74
N GLY A 134 8.45 1.62 20.89
CA GLY A 134 8.74 0.20 20.99
C GLY A 134 8.90 -0.58 19.69
N ARG A 135 9.22 0.05 18.56
CA ARG A 135 9.43 -0.67 17.29
C ARG A 135 10.72 -1.51 17.27
N SER A 136 11.68 -1.24 18.16
CA SER A 136 13.02 -1.83 18.10
C SER A 136 13.11 -3.29 18.53
N THR A 137 12.27 -3.75 19.46
CA THR A 137 12.27 -5.14 19.94
C THR A 137 10.85 -5.63 20.22
N GLY A 138 10.65 -6.97 20.25
CA GLY A 138 9.34 -7.58 20.57
C GLY A 138 8.82 -7.21 21.96
N VAL A 139 9.72 -7.06 22.95
CA VAL A 139 9.37 -6.68 24.33
C VAL A 139 8.88 -5.22 24.40
N THR A 140 9.61 -4.30 23.75
CA THR A 140 9.24 -2.88 23.72
C THR A 140 7.97 -2.65 22.90
N ARG A 141 7.70 -3.48 21.87
CA ARG A 141 6.42 -3.49 21.13
C ARG A 141 5.25 -3.92 22.00
N ALA A 142 5.42 -4.99 22.79
CA ALA A 142 4.38 -5.44 23.73
C ALA A 142 4.02 -4.34 24.74
N ALA A 143 5.02 -3.68 25.30
CA ALA A 143 4.82 -2.55 26.20
C ALA A 143 4.15 -1.36 25.47
N GLY A 144 4.60 -0.99 24.28
CA GLY A 144 4.00 0.07 23.46
C GLY A 144 2.53 -0.20 23.11
N ARG A 145 2.14 -1.45 22.89
CA ARG A 145 0.75 -1.87 22.68
C ARG A 145 -0.11 -1.65 23.92
N LEU A 146 0.40 -1.95 25.11
CA LEU A 146 -0.34 -1.75 26.36
C LEU A 146 -0.65 -0.27 26.65
N PHE A 147 0.26 0.63 26.29
CA PHE A 147 0.07 2.07 26.51
C PHE A 147 -0.74 2.78 25.42
N ASN A 148 -0.99 2.14 24.26
CA ASN A 148 -1.70 2.72 23.12
C ASN A 148 -2.96 1.93 22.72
N LEU A 149 -3.73 1.43 23.68
CA LEU A 149 -4.94 0.62 23.43
C LEU A 149 -5.94 1.31 22.51
N SER A 150 -6.11 2.63 22.63
CA SER A 150 -7.04 3.40 21.78
C SER A 150 -6.65 3.42 20.30
N LEU A 151 -5.35 3.34 19.99
CA LEU A 151 -4.85 3.26 18.60
C LEU A 151 -4.97 1.84 18.04
N GLN A 152 -4.98 0.81 18.90
CA GLN A 152 -5.10 -0.58 18.45
C GLN A 152 -6.48 -0.91 17.87
N HIS A 153 -7.52 -0.19 18.27
CA HIS A 153 -8.88 -0.40 17.77
C HIS A 153 -9.17 0.25 16.41
N ARG A 154 -8.31 1.15 15.94
CA ARG A 154 -8.46 1.81 14.63
C ARG A 154 -7.49 1.21 13.64
N ARG A 155 -7.97 0.26 12.81
CA ARG A 155 -7.17 -0.44 11.81
C ARG A 155 -7.70 -0.20 10.41
N MET A 156 -6.79 -0.17 9.45
CA MET A 156 -7.13 -0.03 8.05
C MET A 156 -7.25 -1.42 7.41
N HIS A 157 -8.47 -1.90 7.29
CA HIS A 157 -8.77 -3.23 6.74
C HIS A 157 -8.84 -3.27 5.20
N ASN A 158 -8.48 -2.19 4.53
CA ASN A 158 -8.54 -2.09 3.08
C ASN A 158 -7.48 -2.96 2.40
N LYS A 159 -7.85 -3.56 1.28
CA LYS A 159 -6.98 -4.25 0.34
C LYS A 159 -7.33 -3.73 -1.03
N LEU A 160 -6.49 -2.85 -1.53
CA LEU A 160 -6.70 -2.14 -2.79
C LEU A 160 -5.41 -2.16 -3.60
N TRP A 161 -5.55 -2.42 -4.89
CA TRP A 161 -4.57 -2.14 -5.93
C TRP A 161 -5.25 -1.31 -7.00
N LEU A 162 -4.81 -0.09 -7.20
CA LEU A 162 -5.35 0.81 -8.22
C LEU A 162 -4.22 1.17 -9.18
N ALA A 163 -4.42 0.95 -10.47
CA ALA A 163 -3.46 1.31 -11.52
C ALA A 163 -4.03 2.41 -12.40
N ASP A 164 -3.21 3.43 -12.65
CA ASP A 164 -3.47 4.56 -13.55
C ASP A 164 -4.81 5.24 -13.31
N ASN A 165 -5.33 5.15 -12.08
CA ASN A 165 -6.67 5.61 -11.72
C ASN A 165 -7.79 5.10 -12.66
N SER A 166 -7.57 3.95 -13.29
CA SER A 166 -8.46 3.37 -14.33
C SER A 166 -8.96 1.98 -14.01
N ALA A 167 -8.15 1.13 -13.38
CA ALA A 167 -8.54 -0.22 -12.98
C ALA A 167 -8.08 -0.54 -11.56
N ALA A 168 -8.94 -1.23 -10.81
CA ALA A 168 -8.66 -1.58 -9.42
C ALA A 168 -8.95 -3.06 -9.12
N ILE A 169 -8.14 -3.63 -8.23
CA ILE A 169 -8.43 -4.91 -7.57
C ILE A 169 -8.73 -4.59 -6.11
N VAL A 170 -9.92 -4.99 -5.66
CA VAL A 170 -10.37 -4.85 -4.28
C VAL A 170 -10.80 -6.19 -3.73
N GLY A 171 -10.71 -6.41 -2.43
CA GLY A 171 -11.18 -7.66 -1.85
C GLY A 171 -10.68 -7.94 -0.43
N GLY A 172 -10.82 -9.20 -0.01
CA GLY A 172 -10.42 -9.67 1.32
C GLY A 172 -9.02 -10.31 1.40
N ARG A 173 -8.31 -10.48 0.29
CA ARG A 173 -6.97 -11.11 0.27
C ARG A 173 -5.88 -10.09 0.57
N ASN A 174 -5.02 -10.44 1.51
CA ASN A 174 -3.74 -9.75 1.74
C ASN A 174 -2.67 -10.32 0.81
#